data_75b32589fa5a9883741888390383d0a4
#
_entry.id   75b32589fa5a9883741888390383d0a4
#
_cell.length_a   1.000
_cell.length_b   1.000
_cell.length_c   1.000
_cell.angle_alpha   90.00
_cell.angle_beta   90.00
_cell.angle_gamma   90.00
#
_symmetry.space_group_name_H-M   'P 1'
#
loop_
_entity.id
_entity.type
_entity.pdbx_description
1 polymer ?
#
loop_
_entity_poly.entity_id
_entity_poly.type
_entity_poly.pdbx_seq_one_letter_code
_entity_poly.pdbx_strand_id
1 'polypeptide(L)'
;MIKTMKRKTIHLFGACALLLASCTNLDPDIYSDMTIDKILEDSEQSSAYLLTPMYGQMRWFNEDRSIWDLTELGTDAWVIPTNSDGGWYDGGIWLRLDNHEWKSTDPHFSTCWSHLWYGITTCCNRVLHQFEEAGLELDEQTLAEVRAVRAFYYYYLLSLFGNVPIMETYDVPKDYMPTTRDRKEVYDFVVRELRESMDKLPEEQRYSRFNKWAAKHLLAKLYLNAESWLGSEYAAKRDSTLILCNEIIGSAKYQLDDSFSNIFSLQSETSPEIIFAVPYDETTGSPIFHCIYAKTQHWACKPIYNAGSGGYNGLRAVPSYVKETFDATDPDHYNDKRYRQSYCMGQQYDYLTKQPLYFTDGVTPFNYVNEIASIDAAREFDGYRFGKYEVKIGQKWETDQDWVVFRFGETLMMKAECMLRDGDAQGAADIVNEVRRRSFDPSLPRSVRELTAEQLSALTVVDGVSVPYGEFLKELGREFTGEGMRREQLIRWNLYVNGSWTFHTPKQKKYLELYPIPSSELLSNINLRQNDGYSY
;
A
#
# COMPACT_ATOMS: atom_id res chain seq x y z
N MET A 1 -17.51 -38.68 77.37
CA MET A 1 -17.62 -38.47 75.89
C MET A 1 -17.89 -37.04 75.46
N ILE A 2 -18.33 -36.14 76.34
CA ILE A 2 -18.70 -34.74 76.03
C ILE A 2 -17.50 -33.75 76.07
N LYS A 3 -16.42 -34.05 76.76
CA LYS A 3 -15.24 -33.17 76.91
C LYS A 3 -14.30 -33.20 75.69
N THR A 4 -14.32 -34.27 74.91
CA THR A 4 -13.43 -34.44 73.72
C THR A 4 -14.01 -33.79 72.45
N MET A 5 -15.32 -33.63 72.38
CA MET A 5 -15.97 -32.95 71.24
C MET A 5 -15.79 -31.41 71.27
N LYS A 6 -15.79 -30.78 72.47
CA LYS A 6 -15.59 -29.31 72.55
C LYS A 6 -14.20 -28.85 72.10
N ARG A 7 -13.16 -29.65 72.32
CA ARG A 7 -11.79 -29.32 71.92
C ARG A 7 -11.58 -29.41 70.37
N LYS A 8 -12.21 -30.37 69.69
CA LYS A 8 -12.10 -30.50 68.26
C LYS A 8 -12.84 -29.38 67.47
N THR A 9 -13.97 -28.92 68.02
CA THR A 9 -14.75 -27.83 67.41
C THR A 9 -14.06 -26.48 67.52
N ILE A 10 -13.33 -26.22 68.65
CA ILE A 10 -12.55 -24.98 68.80
C ILE A 10 -11.33 -24.95 67.90
N HIS A 11 -10.68 -26.07 67.62
CA HIS A 11 -9.57 -26.13 66.63
C HIS A 11 -10.03 -26.02 65.19
N LEU A 12 -11.24 -26.47 64.87
CA LEU A 12 -11.81 -26.33 63.51
C LEU A 12 -12.22 -24.86 63.22
N PHE A 13 -12.77 -24.16 64.19
CA PHE A 13 -13.08 -22.73 64.08
C PHE A 13 -11.83 -21.85 64.04
N GLY A 14 -10.76 -22.20 64.78
CA GLY A 14 -9.46 -21.52 64.70
C GLY A 14 -8.76 -21.72 63.38
N ALA A 15 -8.86 -22.90 62.78
CA ALA A 15 -8.31 -23.18 61.44
C ALA A 15 -9.08 -22.48 60.28
N CYS A 16 -10.42 -22.37 60.39
CA CYS A 16 -11.23 -21.60 59.43
C CYS A 16 -11.02 -20.08 59.56
N ALA A 17 -10.77 -19.56 60.79
CA ALA A 17 -10.49 -18.12 60.96
C ALA A 17 -9.10 -17.73 60.44
N LEU A 18 -8.12 -18.62 60.45
CA LEU A 18 -6.80 -18.40 59.87
C LEU A 18 -6.79 -18.50 58.32
N LEU A 19 -7.76 -19.19 57.73
CA LEU A 19 -7.94 -19.24 56.26
C LEU A 19 -8.68 -18.01 55.71
N LEU A 20 -9.34 -17.23 56.56
CA LEU A 20 -10.02 -15.98 56.14
C LEU A 20 -9.15 -14.72 56.33
N ALA A 21 -7.97 -14.83 56.93
CA ALA A 21 -7.02 -13.73 57.08
C ALA A 21 -5.96 -13.69 55.97
N SER A 22 -6.04 -14.59 54.97
CA SER A 22 -5.23 -14.58 53.78
C SER A 22 -5.95 -13.82 52.67
N CYS A 23 -6.54 -12.67 52.96
CA CYS A 23 -6.88 -11.68 51.94
C CYS A 23 -5.63 -10.88 51.65
N THR A 24 -4.84 -11.46 50.86
CA THR A 24 -3.80 -10.86 50.07
C THR A 24 -4.35 -9.73 49.22
N ASN A 25 -3.54 -8.73 49.07
CA ASN A 25 -3.66 -7.68 48.09
C ASN A 25 -4.21 -8.25 46.78
N LEU A 26 -5.41 -7.83 46.40
CA LEU A 26 -6.06 -8.19 45.15
C LEU A 26 -5.69 -7.21 44.01
N ASP A 27 -4.72 -6.35 44.29
CA ASP A 27 -4.10 -5.58 43.21
C ASP A 27 -3.25 -6.56 42.39
N PRO A 28 -3.62 -6.84 41.13
CA PRO A 28 -2.80 -7.70 40.28
C PRO A 28 -1.47 -6.98 40.05
N ASP A 29 -0.37 -7.60 40.46
CA ASP A 29 0.94 -7.21 39.94
C ASP A 29 0.94 -7.48 38.45
N ILE A 30 0.59 -6.47 37.66
CA ILE A 30 0.61 -6.52 36.20
C ILE A 30 2.07 -6.40 35.75
N TYR A 31 2.72 -7.55 35.59
CA TYR A 31 4.11 -7.61 35.08
C TYR A 31 4.23 -7.41 33.55
N SER A 32 3.12 -7.33 32.82
CA SER A 32 3.11 -7.29 31.37
C SER A 32 2.49 -6.02 30.76
N ASP A 33 1.81 -5.19 31.53
CA ASP A 33 1.29 -3.92 31.00
C ASP A 33 2.23 -2.77 31.40
N MET A 34 2.86 -2.18 30.40
CA MET A 34 3.44 -0.86 30.58
C MET A 34 2.28 0.12 30.76
N THR A 35 2.07 0.58 32.00
CA THR A 35 1.11 1.66 32.25
C THR A 35 1.61 2.94 31.59
N ILE A 36 0.69 3.82 31.20
CA ILE A 36 1.03 5.13 30.64
C ILE A 36 2.02 5.85 31.56
N ASP A 37 1.85 5.78 32.87
CA ASP A 37 2.76 6.40 33.86
C ASP A 37 4.20 5.89 33.76
N LYS A 38 4.40 4.58 33.53
CA LYS A 38 5.75 4.00 33.32
C LYS A 38 6.35 4.37 31.96
N ILE A 39 5.52 4.51 30.96
CA ILE A 39 5.96 5.00 29.63
C ILE A 39 6.43 6.45 29.74
N LEU A 40 5.80 7.24 30.60
CA LEU A 40 6.07 8.66 30.77
C LEU A 40 7.28 9.00 31.66
N GLU A 41 7.80 8.02 32.41
CA GLU A 41 9.01 8.18 33.24
C GLU A 41 10.30 8.36 32.38
N ASP A 42 10.28 7.90 31.10
CA ASP A 42 11.39 8.07 30.15
C ASP A 42 10.93 8.89 28.94
N SER A 43 11.16 10.20 28.98
CA SER A 43 10.58 11.17 28.04
C SER A 43 10.98 10.96 26.56
N GLU A 44 12.14 10.40 26.25
CA GLU A 44 12.56 10.13 24.85
C GLU A 44 11.92 8.85 24.31
N GLN A 45 11.73 7.83 25.12
CA GLN A 45 11.07 6.60 24.71
C GLN A 45 9.54 6.73 24.71
N SER A 46 8.98 7.57 25.57
CA SER A 46 7.54 7.76 25.74
C SER A 46 6.84 8.20 24.47
N SER A 47 7.34 9.22 23.79
CA SER A 47 6.76 9.71 22.54
C SER A 47 6.85 8.66 21.44
N ALA A 48 7.95 7.92 21.34
CA ALA A 48 8.10 6.85 20.35
C ALA A 48 7.08 5.72 20.55
N TYR A 49 6.83 5.29 21.79
CA TYR A 49 5.84 4.25 22.09
C TYR A 49 4.41 4.70 21.78
N LEU A 50 4.04 5.94 22.12
CA LEU A 50 2.71 6.47 21.84
C LEU A 50 2.43 6.60 20.35
N LEU A 51 3.45 6.88 19.52
CA LEU A 51 3.33 7.00 18.07
C LEU A 51 3.33 5.64 17.33
N THR A 52 3.82 4.56 17.97
CA THR A 52 3.95 3.23 17.33
C THR A 52 2.63 2.71 16.73
N PRO A 53 1.45 2.83 17.37
CA PRO A 53 0.20 2.31 16.82
C PRO A 53 -0.16 2.91 15.46
N MET A 54 0.13 4.20 15.23
CA MET A 54 -0.23 4.84 13.96
C MET A 54 0.63 4.35 12.79
N TYR A 55 1.87 3.91 13.02
CA TYR A 55 2.70 3.27 12.01
C TYR A 55 2.42 1.77 11.88
N GLY A 56 2.21 1.10 13.01
CA GLY A 56 1.87 -0.33 13.03
C GLY A 56 0.61 -0.66 12.24
N GLN A 57 -0.38 0.23 12.26
CA GLN A 57 -1.62 0.09 11.48
C GLN A 57 -1.38 0.09 9.97
N MET A 58 -0.33 0.73 9.47
CA MET A 58 -0.02 0.76 8.02
C MET A 58 0.36 -0.61 7.46
N ARG A 59 0.78 -1.56 8.30
CA ARG A 59 1.06 -2.94 7.87
C ARG A 59 -0.15 -3.64 7.25
N TRP A 60 -1.38 -3.24 7.63
CA TRP A 60 -2.61 -3.76 7.04
C TRP A 60 -2.84 -3.33 5.58
N PHE A 61 -2.05 -2.39 5.04
CA PHE A 61 -2.23 -1.87 3.69
C PHE A 61 -1.91 -2.89 2.61
N ASN A 62 -1.03 -3.85 2.88
CA ASN A 62 -0.69 -4.97 1.98
C ASN A 62 -1.37 -6.30 2.37
N GLU A 63 -2.31 -6.26 3.31
CA GLU A 63 -3.13 -7.41 3.67
C GLU A 63 -4.16 -7.74 2.59
N ASP A 64 -4.82 -8.91 2.74
CA ASP A 64 -5.87 -9.33 1.84
C ASP A 64 -7.06 -8.37 1.83
N ARG A 65 -7.53 -8.02 0.64
CA ARG A 65 -8.68 -7.11 0.43
C ARG A 65 -8.47 -5.69 0.98
N SER A 66 -7.24 -5.22 1.07
CA SER A 66 -6.90 -3.91 1.61
C SER A 66 -6.47 -2.92 0.51
N ILE A 67 -5.67 -1.91 0.87
CA ILE A 67 -5.35 -0.75 0.03
C ILE A 67 -4.61 -1.17 -1.24
N TRP A 68 -3.63 -2.06 -1.15
CA TRP A 68 -2.89 -2.51 -2.31
C TRP A 68 -3.83 -3.13 -3.36
N ASP A 69 -4.79 -3.94 -2.92
CA ASP A 69 -5.75 -4.56 -3.83
C ASP A 69 -6.62 -3.52 -4.53
N LEU A 70 -7.07 -2.48 -3.82
CA LEU A 70 -7.90 -1.42 -4.43
C LEU A 70 -7.12 -0.43 -5.30
N THR A 71 -5.79 -0.42 -5.22
CA THR A 71 -4.94 0.46 -6.03
C THR A 71 -4.32 -0.24 -7.24
N GLU A 72 -4.21 -1.57 -7.23
CA GLU A 72 -3.58 -2.35 -8.29
C GLU A 72 -4.53 -3.31 -9.00
N LEU A 73 -5.46 -3.96 -8.30
CA LEU A 73 -6.48 -4.79 -8.92
C LEU A 73 -7.61 -3.93 -9.51
N GLY A 74 -8.28 -4.43 -10.55
CA GLY A 74 -9.23 -3.61 -11.31
C GLY A 74 -8.53 -2.54 -12.13
N THR A 75 -7.24 -2.74 -12.42
CA THR A 75 -6.44 -1.95 -13.36
C THR A 75 -5.97 -2.84 -14.51
N ASP A 76 -5.28 -2.26 -15.46
CA ASP A 76 -4.66 -3.00 -16.56
C ASP A 76 -3.49 -3.88 -16.13
N ALA A 77 -2.95 -3.71 -14.89
CA ALA A 77 -1.68 -4.32 -14.46
C ALA A 77 -1.82 -5.70 -13.81
N TRP A 78 -2.77 -5.85 -12.90
CA TRP A 78 -2.88 -7.05 -12.05
C TRP A 78 -4.31 -7.56 -11.93
N VAL A 79 -4.47 -8.89 -11.89
CA VAL A 79 -5.77 -9.58 -11.79
C VAL A 79 -5.68 -10.80 -10.89
N ILE A 80 -6.79 -11.15 -10.24
CA ILE A 80 -6.97 -12.42 -9.53
C ILE A 80 -8.09 -13.20 -10.24
N PRO A 81 -7.78 -14.11 -11.17
CA PRO A 81 -8.76 -14.95 -11.82
C PRO A 81 -9.24 -16.08 -10.90
N THR A 82 -10.39 -16.65 -11.18
CA THR A 82 -10.80 -17.93 -10.59
C THR A 82 -9.91 -19.03 -11.15
N ASN A 83 -9.33 -19.86 -10.29
CA ASN A 83 -8.54 -21.00 -10.70
C ASN A 83 -9.44 -22.15 -11.24
N SER A 84 -8.90 -23.01 -12.07
CA SER A 84 -9.63 -24.15 -12.65
C SER A 84 -10.17 -25.16 -11.62
N ASP A 85 -9.62 -25.16 -10.41
CA ASP A 85 -10.09 -25.94 -9.25
C ASP A 85 -11.17 -25.20 -8.42
N GLY A 86 -11.56 -23.99 -8.82
CA GLY A 86 -12.53 -23.15 -8.12
C GLY A 86 -11.90 -22.22 -7.06
N GLY A 87 -10.60 -22.30 -6.81
CA GLY A 87 -9.89 -21.38 -5.92
C GLY A 87 -10.00 -19.93 -6.38
N TRP A 88 -10.04 -18.98 -5.44
CA TRP A 88 -10.20 -17.54 -5.68
C TRP A 88 -11.52 -17.11 -6.33
N TYR A 89 -12.53 -17.98 -6.38
CA TYR A 89 -13.86 -17.54 -6.80
C TYR A 89 -14.46 -16.57 -5.78
N ASP A 90 -14.42 -16.90 -4.49
CA ASP A 90 -14.86 -16.07 -3.35
C ASP A 90 -16.22 -15.36 -3.59
N GLY A 91 -17.17 -16.06 -4.19
CA GLY A 91 -18.45 -15.45 -4.57
C GLY A 91 -18.34 -14.42 -5.71
N GLY A 92 -17.26 -14.45 -6.49
CA GLY A 92 -17.01 -13.59 -7.66
C GLY A 92 -16.51 -12.19 -7.32
N ILE A 93 -16.03 -11.94 -6.09
CA ILE A 93 -15.60 -10.59 -5.67
C ILE A 93 -14.41 -10.07 -6.48
N TRP A 94 -13.45 -10.93 -6.80
CA TRP A 94 -12.26 -10.59 -7.58
C TRP A 94 -12.60 -10.29 -9.05
N LEU A 95 -13.48 -11.10 -9.63
CA LEU A 95 -13.97 -10.89 -11.00
C LEU A 95 -14.78 -9.58 -11.11
N ARG A 96 -15.60 -9.27 -10.09
CA ARG A 96 -16.32 -7.99 -10.06
C ARG A 96 -15.38 -6.80 -9.91
N LEU A 97 -14.27 -6.96 -9.17
CA LEU A 97 -13.26 -5.90 -9.05
C LEU A 97 -12.60 -5.63 -10.39
N ASP A 98 -12.17 -6.67 -11.11
CA ASP A 98 -11.57 -6.54 -12.45
C ASP A 98 -12.54 -5.93 -13.47
N ASN A 99 -13.81 -6.36 -13.44
CA ASN A 99 -14.84 -5.88 -14.35
C ASN A 99 -15.46 -4.52 -13.99
N HIS A 100 -15.05 -3.87 -12.92
CA HIS A 100 -15.70 -2.66 -12.37
C HIS A 100 -17.22 -2.83 -12.16
N GLU A 101 -17.60 -3.98 -11.63
CA GLU A 101 -19.00 -4.38 -11.33
C GLU A 101 -19.21 -4.66 -9.84
N TRP A 102 -18.35 -4.08 -9.02
CA TRP A 102 -18.38 -4.22 -7.57
C TRP A 102 -19.69 -3.75 -6.93
N LYS A 103 -19.94 -4.27 -5.75
CA LYS A 103 -21.10 -3.93 -4.92
C LYS A 103 -20.60 -3.31 -3.62
N SER A 104 -21.39 -2.39 -3.05
CA SER A 104 -21.06 -1.79 -1.75
C SER A 104 -20.93 -2.81 -0.60
N THR A 105 -21.42 -4.04 -0.81
CA THR A 105 -21.31 -5.18 0.10
C THR A 105 -20.04 -6.02 -0.11
N ASP A 106 -19.23 -5.76 -1.14
CA ASP A 106 -18.00 -6.52 -1.36
C ASP A 106 -16.98 -6.19 -0.26
N PRO A 107 -16.33 -7.21 0.34
CA PRO A 107 -15.56 -7.07 1.56
C PRO A 107 -14.30 -6.18 1.41
N HIS A 108 -13.78 -5.98 0.20
CA HIS A 108 -12.65 -5.09 -0.05
C HIS A 108 -12.89 -3.69 0.51
N PHE A 109 -14.10 -3.15 0.32
CA PHE A 109 -14.41 -1.78 0.70
C PHE A 109 -14.53 -1.63 2.21
N SER A 110 -15.21 -2.54 2.89
CA SER A 110 -15.33 -2.52 4.36
C SER A 110 -13.99 -2.79 5.05
N THR A 111 -13.19 -3.71 4.54
CA THR A 111 -11.85 -4.00 5.06
C THR A 111 -10.94 -2.78 4.92
N CYS A 112 -10.85 -2.21 3.70
CA CYS A 112 -10.02 -1.04 3.45
C CYS A 112 -10.47 0.18 4.28
N TRP A 113 -11.79 0.46 4.31
CA TRP A 113 -12.35 1.53 5.12
C TRP A 113 -12.01 1.36 6.60
N SER A 114 -12.20 0.16 7.16
CA SER A 114 -11.92 -0.13 8.57
C SER A 114 -10.48 0.16 8.93
N HIS A 115 -9.51 -0.29 8.11
CA HIS A 115 -8.10 -0.06 8.38
C HIS A 115 -7.73 1.42 8.34
N LEU A 116 -8.23 2.16 7.36
CA LEU A 116 -8.00 3.60 7.24
C LEU A 116 -8.66 4.38 8.37
N TRP A 117 -9.92 4.08 8.65
CA TRP A 117 -10.69 4.76 9.70
C TRP A 117 -10.14 4.50 11.10
N TYR A 118 -9.72 3.26 11.38
CA TYR A 118 -9.05 2.91 12.62
C TYR A 118 -7.71 3.65 12.78
N GLY A 119 -6.94 3.75 11.70
CA GLY A 119 -5.69 4.52 11.67
C GLY A 119 -5.90 5.99 12.03
N ILE A 120 -6.97 6.61 11.54
CA ILE A 120 -7.32 8.00 11.83
C ILE A 120 -7.80 8.14 13.28
N THR A 121 -8.86 7.43 13.63
CA THR A 121 -9.60 7.67 14.88
C THR A 121 -8.92 7.07 16.09
N THR A 122 -8.50 5.81 15.98
CA THR A 122 -7.96 5.05 17.11
C THR A 122 -6.43 5.16 17.22
N CYS A 123 -5.72 5.34 16.09
CA CYS A 123 -4.27 5.47 16.16
C CYS A 123 -3.83 6.94 16.24
N CYS A 124 -4.23 7.80 15.30
CA CYS A 124 -3.76 9.20 15.29
C CYS A 124 -4.47 10.09 16.31
N ASN A 125 -5.82 10.14 16.29
CA ASN A 125 -6.57 11.03 17.18
C ASN A 125 -6.43 10.61 18.66
N ARG A 126 -6.37 9.30 18.93
CA ARG A 126 -6.16 8.79 20.30
C ARG A 126 -4.83 9.22 20.88
N VAL A 127 -3.75 9.27 20.09
CA VAL A 127 -2.45 9.76 20.56
C VAL A 127 -2.57 11.18 21.09
N LEU A 128 -3.21 12.08 20.33
CA LEU A 128 -3.41 13.47 20.74
C LEU A 128 -4.18 13.55 22.06
N HIS A 129 -5.25 12.76 22.19
CA HIS A 129 -6.06 12.68 23.40
C HIS A 129 -5.29 12.13 24.59
N GLN A 130 -4.44 11.12 24.39
CA GLN A 130 -3.61 10.54 25.46
C GLN A 130 -2.60 11.54 26.04
N PHE A 131 -2.01 12.40 25.21
CA PHE A 131 -1.16 13.49 25.69
C PHE A 131 -1.95 14.49 26.54
N GLU A 132 -3.17 14.85 26.11
CA GLU A 132 -4.06 15.76 26.83
C GLU A 132 -4.48 15.16 28.19
N GLU A 133 -4.94 13.90 28.22
CA GLU A 133 -5.35 13.20 29.45
C GLU A 133 -4.19 13.07 30.46
N ALA A 134 -2.98 12.84 29.97
CA ALA A 134 -1.80 12.74 30.79
C ALA A 134 -1.26 14.11 31.28
N GLY A 135 -1.87 15.22 30.83
CA GLY A 135 -1.40 16.58 31.14
C GLY A 135 -0.01 16.88 30.59
N LEU A 136 0.39 16.19 29.53
CA LEU A 136 1.67 16.38 28.86
C LEU A 136 1.56 17.43 27.79
N GLU A 137 2.58 18.28 27.69
CA GLU A 137 2.72 19.21 26.58
C GLU A 137 3.15 18.43 25.33
N LEU A 138 2.34 18.55 24.29
CA LEU A 138 2.64 17.98 22.98
C LEU A 138 3.57 18.96 22.23
N ASP A 139 4.81 18.56 22.01
CA ASP A 139 5.74 19.38 21.23
C ASP A 139 5.29 19.53 19.76
N GLU A 140 5.72 20.61 19.13
CA GLU A 140 5.30 20.94 17.76
C GLU A 140 5.68 19.88 16.72
N GLN A 141 6.80 19.19 16.91
CA GLN A 141 7.27 18.14 16.00
C GLN A 141 6.40 16.89 16.11
N THR A 142 6.09 16.45 17.33
CA THR A 142 5.22 15.29 17.59
C THR A 142 3.80 15.54 17.06
N LEU A 143 3.24 16.73 17.32
CA LEU A 143 1.94 17.12 16.75
C LEU A 143 1.97 17.11 15.22
N ALA A 144 3.03 17.64 14.60
CA ALA A 144 3.18 17.66 13.16
C ALA A 144 3.29 16.24 12.58
N GLU A 145 3.97 15.32 13.27
CA GLU A 145 4.09 13.93 12.83
C GLU A 145 2.73 13.21 12.88
N VAL A 146 1.96 13.36 13.96
CA VAL A 146 0.60 12.77 14.04
C VAL A 146 -0.31 13.32 12.96
N ARG A 147 -0.29 14.62 12.70
CA ARG A 147 -1.11 15.26 11.65
C ARG A 147 -0.70 14.80 10.26
N ALA A 148 0.59 14.70 9.97
CA ALA A 148 1.08 14.23 8.68
C ALA A 148 0.71 12.74 8.43
N VAL A 149 0.80 11.88 9.44
CA VAL A 149 0.36 10.49 9.35
C VAL A 149 -1.17 10.39 9.22
N ARG A 150 -1.94 11.21 9.94
CA ARG A 150 -3.40 11.29 9.75
C ARG A 150 -3.76 11.72 8.32
N ALA A 151 -3.03 12.70 7.78
CA ALA A 151 -3.18 13.13 6.39
C ALA A 151 -2.88 11.99 5.39
N PHE A 152 -1.92 11.13 5.68
CA PHE A 152 -1.61 9.95 4.88
C PHE A 152 -2.78 8.94 4.85
N TYR A 153 -3.42 8.66 5.96
CA TYR A 153 -4.63 7.84 5.99
C TYR A 153 -5.79 8.48 5.21
N TYR A 154 -5.99 9.79 5.39
CA TYR A 154 -7.00 10.52 4.64
C TYR A 154 -6.71 10.62 3.15
N TYR A 155 -5.45 10.62 2.72
CA TYR A 155 -5.08 10.55 1.32
C TYR A 155 -5.69 9.31 0.64
N TYR A 156 -5.59 8.15 1.27
CA TYR A 156 -6.20 6.93 0.72
C TYR A 156 -7.71 6.94 0.78
N LEU A 157 -8.33 7.44 1.86
CA LEU A 157 -9.78 7.62 1.90
C LEU A 157 -10.27 8.55 0.79
N LEU A 158 -9.57 9.66 0.56
CA LEU A 158 -9.85 10.63 -0.50
C LEU A 158 -9.68 10.03 -1.90
N SER A 159 -8.58 9.29 -2.13
CA SER A 159 -8.30 8.65 -3.42
C SER A 159 -9.32 7.58 -3.76
N LEU A 160 -9.66 6.72 -2.79
CA LEU A 160 -10.49 5.55 -3.01
C LEU A 160 -12.00 5.84 -2.91
N PHE A 161 -12.41 6.61 -1.90
CA PHE A 161 -13.84 6.83 -1.59
C PHE A 161 -14.31 8.28 -1.82
N GLY A 162 -13.40 9.24 -1.82
CA GLY A 162 -13.66 10.65 -2.13
C GLY A 162 -14.48 11.37 -1.05
N ASN A 163 -15.79 11.10 -0.97
CA ASN A 163 -16.70 11.75 -0.04
C ASN A 163 -16.75 10.97 1.28
N VAL A 164 -16.02 11.46 2.28
CA VAL A 164 -15.84 10.76 3.56
C VAL A 164 -15.99 11.70 4.75
N PRO A 165 -16.29 11.23 5.96
CA PRO A 165 -16.32 12.09 7.13
C PRO A 165 -14.91 12.55 7.55
N ILE A 166 -14.82 13.71 8.18
CA ILE A 166 -13.59 14.24 8.78
C ILE A 166 -13.73 14.18 10.31
N MET A 167 -12.74 13.50 10.95
CA MET A 167 -12.62 13.38 12.40
C MET A 167 -11.26 13.86 12.85
N GLU A 168 -11.25 14.90 13.67
CA GLU A 168 -10.00 15.50 14.20
C GLU A 168 -9.76 15.20 15.68
N THR A 169 -10.78 14.67 16.39
CA THR A 169 -10.74 14.37 17.82
C THR A 169 -11.05 12.90 18.10
N TYR A 170 -10.56 12.38 19.22
CA TYR A 170 -10.88 11.05 19.72
C TYR A 170 -12.06 11.07 20.70
N ASP A 171 -12.07 12.05 21.62
CA ASP A 171 -13.13 12.19 22.60
C ASP A 171 -14.36 12.81 21.95
N VAL A 172 -15.35 11.96 21.66
CA VAL A 172 -16.64 12.34 21.10
C VAL A 172 -17.77 11.65 21.89
N PRO A 173 -18.98 12.23 21.96
CA PRO A 173 -20.12 11.57 22.59
C PRO A 173 -20.33 10.15 22.02
N LYS A 174 -20.79 9.22 22.86
CA LYS A 174 -20.95 7.80 22.48
C LYS A 174 -21.87 7.57 21.27
N ASP A 175 -22.83 8.47 21.08
CA ASP A 175 -23.81 8.48 19.98
C ASP A 175 -23.44 9.44 18.85
N TYR A 176 -22.23 9.96 18.86
CA TYR A 176 -21.76 10.84 17.79
C TYR A 176 -21.59 10.09 16.48
N MET A 177 -22.24 10.59 15.44
CA MET A 177 -22.21 10.05 14.08
C MET A 177 -21.69 11.13 13.13
N PRO A 178 -20.44 11.04 12.65
CA PRO A 178 -19.87 12.04 11.75
C PRO A 178 -20.61 12.06 10.40
N THR A 179 -20.71 13.26 9.82
CA THR A 179 -21.35 13.47 8.51
C THR A 179 -20.36 13.35 7.38
N THR A 180 -20.81 12.87 6.22
CA THR A 180 -20.04 12.90 4.98
C THR A 180 -19.64 14.33 4.63
N ARG A 181 -18.38 14.54 4.26
CA ARG A 181 -17.84 15.75 3.64
C ARG A 181 -17.61 15.49 2.16
N ASP A 182 -17.77 16.52 1.36
CA ASP A 182 -17.52 16.43 -0.08
C ASP A 182 -16.03 16.25 -0.37
N ARG A 183 -15.69 15.59 -1.47
CA ARG A 183 -14.31 15.28 -1.88
C ARG A 183 -13.39 16.49 -1.80
N LYS A 184 -13.89 17.67 -2.19
CA LYS A 184 -13.13 18.92 -2.11
C LYS A 184 -12.81 19.30 -0.66
N GLU A 185 -13.77 19.20 0.26
CA GLU A 185 -13.54 19.50 1.69
C GLU A 185 -12.48 18.55 2.29
N VAL A 186 -12.55 17.26 1.93
CA VAL A 186 -11.56 16.26 2.35
C VAL A 186 -10.18 16.58 1.77
N TYR A 187 -10.11 16.95 0.50
CA TYR A 187 -8.86 17.39 -0.14
C TYR A 187 -8.27 18.61 0.57
N ASP A 188 -9.07 19.64 0.81
CA ASP A 188 -8.64 20.86 1.49
C ASP A 188 -8.15 20.57 2.93
N PHE A 189 -8.81 19.62 3.61
CA PHE A 189 -8.37 19.13 4.92
C PHE A 189 -6.98 18.48 4.86
N VAL A 190 -6.76 17.55 3.94
CA VAL A 190 -5.46 16.87 3.78
C VAL A 190 -4.35 17.86 3.43
N VAL A 191 -4.64 18.82 2.53
CA VAL A 191 -3.70 19.91 2.20
C VAL A 191 -3.35 20.73 3.43
N ARG A 192 -4.35 21.11 4.25
CA ARG A 192 -4.14 21.87 5.49
C ARG A 192 -3.24 21.10 6.46
N GLU A 193 -3.57 19.84 6.74
CA GLU A 193 -2.79 18.99 7.65
C GLU A 193 -1.32 18.91 7.24
N LEU A 194 -1.04 18.69 5.96
CA LEU A 194 0.33 18.60 5.45
C LEU A 194 1.06 19.95 5.47
N ARG A 195 0.39 21.04 5.05
CA ARG A 195 1.04 22.35 4.99
C ARG A 195 1.38 22.92 6.37
N GLU A 196 0.55 22.66 7.37
CA GLU A 196 0.79 23.10 8.74
C GLU A 196 1.80 22.23 9.50
N SER A 197 2.09 21.03 8.95
CA SER A 197 2.98 20.05 9.57
C SER A 197 4.37 19.98 8.94
N MET A 198 4.48 20.03 7.61
CA MET A 198 5.70 19.64 6.89
C MET A 198 6.96 20.39 7.30
N ASP A 199 6.85 21.69 7.64
CA ASP A 199 8.01 22.51 8.03
C ASP A 199 8.40 22.36 9.51
N LYS A 200 7.57 21.66 10.31
CA LYS A 200 7.82 21.31 11.71
C LYS A 200 8.38 19.92 11.87
N LEU A 201 8.30 19.09 10.81
CA LEU A 201 8.87 17.76 10.78
C LEU A 201 10.39 17.81 10.62
N PRO A 202 11.11 16.79 11.16
CA PRO A 202 12.57 16.73 11.03
C PRO A 202 13.01 16.56 9.57
N GLU A 203 14.17 17.15 9.24
CA GLU A 203 14.78 17.06 7.91
C GLU A 203 15.67 15.82 7.75
N GLU A 204 15.99 15.12 8.84
CA GLU A 204 16.77 13.91 8.84
C GLU A 204 16.01 12.78 8.15
N GLN A 205 16.73 11.91 7.46
CA GLN A 205 16.16 10.70 6.90
C GLN A 205 15.67 9.78 8.03
N ARG A 206 14.44 9.30 7.89
CA ARG A 206 13.80 8.35 8.79
C ARG A 206 13.09 7.31 7.95
N TYR A 207 13.67 6.14 7.85
CA TYR A 207 13.18 5.09 6.96
C TYR A 207 11.70 4.74 7.16
N SER A 208 11.26 4.52 8.39
CA SER A 208 9.90 4.06 8.72
C SER A 208 9.05 5.11 9.45
N ARG A 209 9.47 6.37 9.45
CA ARG A 209 8.74 7.48 10.09
C ARG A 209 8.65 8.68 9.17
N PHE A 210 7.53 9.40 9.29
CA PHE A 210 7.34 10.63 8.54
C PHE A 210 8.38 11.69 8.93
N ASN A 211 8.99 12.27 7.92
CA ASN A 211 9.84 13.44 7.99
C ASN A 211 9.31 14.53 7.04
N LYS A 212 9.97 15.66 6.99
CA LYS A 212 9.63 16.78 6.11
C LYS A 212 9.47 16.35 4.65
N TRP A 213 10.32 15.46 4.18
CA TRP A 213 10.37 15.05 2.78
C TRP A 213 9.25 14.07 2.42
N ALA A 214 8.88 13.18 3.33
CA ALA A 214 7.72 12.31 3.17
C ALA A 214 6.42 13.12 3.12
N ALA A 215 6.27 14.14 3.97
CA ALA A 215 5.11 15.03 3.95
C ALA A 215 5.04 15.86 2.66
N LYS A 216 6.19 16.39 2.18
CA LYS A 216 6.27 17.12 0.90
C LYS A 216 5.98 16.21 -0.29
N HIS A 217 6.45 14.96 -0.27
CA HIS A 217 6.17 13.98 -1.31
C HIS A 217 4.67 13.66 -1.38
N LEU A 218 4.03 13.40 -0.25
CA LEU A 218 2.59 13.17 -0.18
C LEU A 218 1.78 14.37 -0.69
N LEU A 219 2.19 15.59 -0.31
CA LEU A 219 1.54 16.80 -0.80
C LEU A 219 1.73 17.00 -2.31
N ALA A 220 2.90 16.64 -2.85
CA ALA A 220 3.15 16.66 -4.30
C ALA A 220 2.24 15.67 -5.05
N LYS A 221 2.07 14.45 -4.53
CA LYS A 221 1.11 13.46 -5.08
C LYS A 221 -0.32 14.00 -5.06
N LEU A 222 -0.72 14.60 -3.95
CA LEU A 222 -2.06 15.18 -3.79
C LEU A 222 -2.31 16.28 -4.85
N TYR A 223 -1.34 17.17 -5.05
CA TYR A 223 -1.44 18.24 -6.05
C TYR A 223 -1.41 17.70 -7.49
N LEU A 224 -0.61 16.68 -7.78
CA LEU A 224 -0.57 16.04 -9.10
C LEU A 224 -1.92 15.43 -9.50
N ASN A 225 -2.64 14.85 -8.55
CA ASN A 225 -3.94 14.24 -8.77
C ASN A 225 -5.11 15.24 -8.73
N ALA A 226 -4.90 16.48 -8.29
CA ALA A 226 -5.96 17.44 -8.02
C ALA A 226 -6.86 17.72 -9.24
N GLU A 227 -6.26 17.90 -10.43
CA GLU A 227 -7.01 18.15 -11.67
C GLU A 227 -7.96 17.00 -12.01
N SER A 228 -7.49 15.76 -11.95
CA SER A 228 -8.30 14.59 -12.27
C SER A 228 -9.39 14.30 -11.22
N TRP A 229 -9.15 14.66 -9.97
CA TRP A 229 -10.07 14.40 -8.86
C TRP A 229 -11.14 15.48 -8.68
N LEU A 230 -10.79 16.75 -8.92
CA LEU A 230 -11.63 17.89 -8.57
C LEU A 230 -12.05 18.76 -9.76
N GLY A 231 -11.36 18.65 -10.89
CA GLY A 231 -11.69 19.38 -12.11
C GLY A 231 -10.54 20.23 -12.66
N SER A 232 -10.73 20.72 -13.89
CA SER A 232 -9.70 21.44 -14.66
C SER A 232 -9.23 22.73 -14.01
N GLU A 233 -10.02 23.34 -13.12
CA GLU A 233 -9.62 24.53 -12.37
C GLU A 233 -8.45 24.27 -11.39
N TYR A 234 -8.16 23.00 -11.13
CA TYR A 234 -7.01 22.58 -10.31
C TYR A 234 -5.74 22.31 -11.13
N ALA A 235 -5.75 22.47 -12.44
CA ALA A 235 -4.58 22.22 -13.32
C ALA A 235 -3.31 22.99 -12.86
N ALA A 236 -3.46 24.22 -12.39
CA ALA A 236 -2.36 25.02 -11.84
C ALA A 236 -1.68 24.42 -10.59
N LYS A 237 -2.24 23.35 -9.99
CA LYS A 237 -1.57 22.63 -8.91
C LYS A 237 -0.32 21.90 -9.37
N ARG A 238 -0.13 21.68 -10.69
CA ARG A 238 1.11 21.16 -11.26
C ARG A 238 2.32 22.04 -10.90
N ASP A 239 2.17 23.37 -10.90
CA ASP A 239 3.25 24.28 -10.46
C ASP A 239 3.66 24.01 -9.00
N SER A 240 2.67 23.77 -8.14
CA SER A 240 2.92 23.44 -6.74
C SER A 240 3.61 22.07 -6.59
N THR A 241 3.24 21.11 -7.43
CA THR A 241 3.93 19.79 -7.51
C THR A 241 5.39 19.97 -7.90
N LEU A 242 5.67 20.77 -8.96
CA LEU A 242 7.04 21.07 -9.40
C LEU A 242 7.88 21.70 -8.31
N ILE A 243 7.32 22.67 -7.56
CA ILE A 243 8.02 23.32 -6.44
C ILE A 243 8.41 22.26 -5.39
N LEU A 244 7.48 21.45 -4.93
CA LEU A 244 7.74 20.44 -3.90
C LEU A 244 8.75 19.38 -4.38
N CYS A 245 8.61 18.89 -5.62
CA CYS A 245 9.58 17.96 -6.20
C CYS A 245 10.99 18.58 -6.27
N ASN A 246 11.11 19.85 -6.69
CA ASN A 246 12.39 20.56 -6.73
C ASN A 246 12.99 20.75 -5.33
N GLU A 247 12.18 20.97 -4.31
CA GLU A 247 12.65 21.07 -2.92
C GLU A 247 13.17 19.73 -2.40
N ILE A 248 12.48 18.60 -2.70
CA ILE A 248 12.96 17.26 -2.34
C ILE A 248 14.27 16.95 -3.06
N ILE A 249 14.37 17.21 -4.35
CA ILE A 249 15.57 17.00 -5.17
C ILE A 249 16.71 17.88 -4.65
N GLY A 250 16.43 19.18 -4.43
CA GLY A 250 17.40 20.15 -3.96
C GLY A 250 17.90 19.91 -2.53
N SER A 251 17.18 19.12 -1.74
CA SER A 251 17.62 18.72 -0.39
C SER A 251 18.89 17.86 -0.39
N ALA A 252 19.15 17.17 -1.50
CA ALA A 252 20.23 16.19 -1.66
C ALA A 252 20.24 15.09 -0.58
N LYS A 253 19.08 14.84 0.06
CA LYS A 253 18.92 13.79 1.08
C LYS A 253 18.68 12.42 0.44
N TYR A 254 18.11 12.40 -0.76
CA TYR A 254 17.77 11.18 -1.49
C TYR A 254 18.40 11.22 -2.87
N GLN A 255 18.67 10.06 -3.42
CA GLN A 255 19.19 9.87 -4.77
C GLN A 255 18.68 8.55 -5.35
N LEU A 256 18.74 8.40 -6.67
CA LEU A 256 18.46 7.12 -7.31
C LEU A 256 19.45 6.05 -6.82
N ASP A 257 18.95 4.88 -6.52
CA ASP A 257 19.79 3.70 -6.29
C ASP A 257 20.41 3.25 -7.62
N ASP A 258 21.64 2.81 -7.59
CA ASP A 258 22.37 2.31 -8.78
C ASP A 258 21.73 1.02 -9.34
N SER A 259 21.00 0.29 -8.50
CA SER A 259 20.29 -0.92 -8.88
C SER A 259 18.81 -0.85 -8.48
N PHE A 260 17.93 -1.01 -9.47
CA PHE A 260 16.50 -1.11 -9.25
C PHE A 260 16.12 -2.21 -8.24
N SER A 261 16.82 -3.35 -8.23
CA SER A 261 16.55 -4.45 -7.31
C SER A 261 16.88 -4.16 -5.84
N ASN A 262 17.83 -3.25 -5.56
CA ASN A 262 18.18 -2.92 -4.18
C ASN A 262 17.02 -2.27 -3.42
N ILE A 263 16.21 -1.50 -4.13
CA ILE A 263 15.03 -0.81 -3.56
C ILE A 263 14.05 -1.81 -2.92
N PHE A 264 13.93 -3.00 -3.50
CA PHE A 264 12.97 -4.04 -3.12
C PHE A 264 13.65 -5.28 -2.53
N SER A 265 14.91 -5.15 -2.11
CA SER A 265 15.67 -6.21 -1.46
C SER A 265 15.26 -6.37 0.00
N LEU A 266 15.73 -7.46 0.64
CA LEU A 266 15.57 -7.67 2.07
C LEU A 266 16.37 -6.68 2.94
N GLN A 267 17.16 -5.81 2.32
CA GLN A 267 17.93 -4.74 2.94
C GLN A 267 17.55 -3.38 2.34
N SER A 268 16.27 -3.22 1.99
CA SER A 268 15.74 -2.01 1.35
C SER A 268 16.01 -0.74 2.18
N GLU A 269 16.14 -0.86 3.51
CA GLU A 269 16.50 0.25 4.40
C GLU A 269 17.86 0.88 4.09
N THR A 270 18.73 0.18 3.36
CA THR A 270 20.02 0.71 2.92
C THR A 270 19.95 1.50 1.61
N SER A 271 18.82 1.46 0.90
CA SER A 271 18.66 2.16 -0.36
C SER A 271 18.52 3.67 -0.15
N PRO A 272 19.36 4.48 -0.81
CA PRO A 272 19.29 5.94 -0.72
C PRO A 272 18.04 6.53 -1.41
N GLU A 273 17.28 5.71 -2.09
CA GLU A 273 16.10 6.13 -2.85
C GLU A 273 14.84 6.21 -1.98
N ILE A 274 14.77 5.46 -0.87
CA ILE A 274 13.55 5.34 -0.09
C ILE A 274 13.31 6.58 0.77
N ILE A 275 12.16 7.22 0.56
CA ILE A 275 11.69 8.36 1.34
C ILE A 275 10.86 7.89 2.54
N PHE A 276 10.01 6.87 2.33
CA PHE A 276 9.19 6.28 3.38
C PHE A 276 8.83 4.83 3.03
N ALA A 277 9.00 3.93 4.00
CA ALA A 277 8.59 2.54 3.90
C ALA A 277 7.88 2.06 5.16
N VAL A 278 7.04 1.04 5.03
CA VAL A 278 6.40 0.33 6.13
C VAL A 278 7.18 -0.96 6.39
N PRO A 279 7.85 -1.09 7.55
CA PRO A 279 8.68 -2.24 7.85
C PRO A 279 7.86 -3.46 8.24
N TYR A 280 8.33 -4.62 7.79
CA TYR A 280 7.87 -5.94 8.21
C TYR A 280 9.04 -6.75 8.76
N ASP A 281 8.77 -7.61 9.75
CA ASP A 281 9.80 -8.40 10.42
C ASP A 281 9.19 -9.72 10.89
N GLU A 282 9.71 -10.83 10.39
CA GLU A 282 9.26 -12.18 10.74
C GLU A 282 9.47 -12.55 12.21
N THR A 283 10.31 -11.80 12.95
CA THR A 283 10.65 -12.09 14.35
C THR A 283 9.67 -11.47 15.33
N THR A 284 8.91 -10.47 14.94
CA THR A 284 7.96 -9.76 15.84
C THR A 284 6.74 -10.59 16.21
N GLY A 285 6.54 -11.76 15.58
CA GLY A 285 5.37 -12.62 15.82
C GLY A 285 4.04 -11.97 15.44
N SER A 286 4.08 -10.88 14.67
CA SER A 286 2.87 -10.25 14.17
C SER A 286 2.22 -11.16 13.12
N PRO A 287 0.92 -11.44 13.21
CA PRO A 287 0.21 -12.18 12.17
C PRO A 287 0.05 -11.37 10.88
N ILE A 288 0.44 -10.10 10.89
CA ILE A 288 0.35 -9.19 9.75
C ILE A 288 1.64 -9.31 8.95
N PHE A 289 1.53 -9.69 7.69
CA PHE A 289 2.65 -9.90 6.78
C PHE A 289 2.36 -9.24 5.43
N HIS A 290 3.41 -9.04 4.65
CA HIS A 290 3.27 -8.54 3.29
C HIS A 290 2.60 -9.62 2.41
N CYS A 291 1.29 -9.55 2.26
CA CYS A 291 0.46 -10.63 1.70
C CYS A 291 0.71 -10.91 0.22
N ILE A 292 1.40 -10.03 -0.51
CA ILE A 292 1.59 -10.15 -1.96
C ILE A 292 2.33 -11.45 -2.33
N TYR A 293 3.35 -11.85 -1.55
CA TYR A 293 4.02 -13.13 -1.76
C TYR A 293 3.02 -14.30 -1.71
N ALA A 294 2.23 -14.36 -0.66
CA ALA A 294 1.25 -15.44 -0.48
C ALA A 294 0.19 -15.44 -1.58
N LYS A 295 -0.30 -14.28 -2.01
CA LYS A 295 -1.30 -14.16 -3.08
C LYS A 295 -0.77 -14.62 -4.43
N THR A 296 0.48 -14.28 -4.77
CA THR A 296 1.03 -14.47 -6.11
C THR A 296 1.65 -15.84 -6.32
N GLN A 297 2.39 -16.38 -5.32
CA GLN A 297 3.12 -17.62 -5.47
C GLN A 297 2.19 -18.84 -5.49
N HIS A 298 2.58 -19.83 -6.27
CA HIS A 298 1.89 -21.12 -6.33
C HIS A 298 2.13 -21.92 -5.04
N TRP A 299 1.19 -22.79 -4.63
CA TRP A 299 1.36 -23.63 -3.44
C TRP A 299 2.55 -24.57 -3.51
N ALA A 300 2.98 -24.98 -4.72
CA ALA A 300 4.16 -25.79 -4.96
C ALA A 300 5.46 -24.99 -5.10
N CYS A 301 5.49 -23.68 -4.77
CA CYS A 301 6.67 -22.83 -4.93
C CYS A 301 7.77 -23.05 -3.86
N LYS A 302 7.51 -23.85 -2.83
CA LYS A 302 8.46 -24.09 -1.73
C LYS A 302 9.88 -24.43 -2.20
N PRO A 303 10.11 -25.33 -3.18
CA PRO A 303 11.45 -25.65 -3.64
C PRO A 303 12.16 -24.47 -4.32
N ILE A 304 11.44 -23.53 -4.92
CA ILE A 304 12.03 -22.36 -5.61
C ILE A 304 12.86 -21.53 -4.63
N TYR A 305 12.36 -21.35 -3.41
CA TYR A 305 12.98 -20.49 -2.39
C TYR A 305 13.44 -21.28 -1.16
N ASN A 306 13.42 -22.61 -1.19
CA ASN A 306 13.59 -23.46 0.00
C ASN A 306 12.66 -23.01 1.16
N ALA A 307 11.47 -22.57 0.84
CA ALA A 307 10.56 -21.89 1.75
C ALA A 307 9.81 -22.87 2.67
N GLY A 308 9.44 -22.41 3.87
CA GLY A 308 8.62 -23.16 4.82
C GLY A 308 7.15 -23.22 4.41
N SER A 309 6.64 -22.21 3.67
CA SER A 309 5.27 -22.10 3.20
C SER A 309 5.20 -21.92 1.69
N GLY A 310 4.11 -22.37 1.06
CA GLY A 310 3.76 -22.07 -0.32
C GLY A 310 2.86 -20.85 -0.42
N GLY A 311 2.44 -20.49 -1.61
CA GLY A 311 1.48 -19.42 -1.86
C GLY A 311 0.06 -19.92 -2.11
N TYR A 312 -0.82 -19.00 -2.54
CA TYR A 312 -2.24 -19.27 -2.82
C TYR A 312 -2.58 -19.24 -4.31
N ASN A 313 -1.62 -18.97 -5.19
CA ASN A 313 -1.78 -18.99 -6.65
C ASN A 313 -2.92 -18.10 -7.18
N GLY A 314 -3.08 -16.91 -6.62
CA GLY A 314 -4.15 -15.99 -7.00
C GLY A 314 -3.68 -14.91 -7.96
N LEU A 315 -2.88 -13.97 -7.45
CA LEU A 315 -2.45 -12.76 -8.14
C LEU A 315 -1.58 -13.05 -9.37
N ARG A 316 -1.93 -12.43 -10.51
CA ARG A 316 -1.25 -12.59 -11.80
C ARG A 316 -1.18 -11.27 -12.53
N ALA A 317 -0.12 -11.08 -13.32
CA ALA A 317 -0.03 -9.95 -14.22
C ALA A 317 -1.04 -10.10 -15.38
N VAL A 318 -1.66 -9.00 -15.77
CA VAL A 318 -2.56 -8.94 -16.94
C VAL A 318 -1.73 -9.07 -18.21
N PRO A 319 -2.02 -10.05 -19.09
CA PRO A 319 -1.18 -10.34 -20.25
C PRO A 319 -1.02 -9.17 -21.25
N SER A 320 -2.08 -8.39 -21.50
CA SER A 320 -2.01 -7.21 -22.36
C SER A 320 -1.10 -6.13 -21.78
N TYR A 321 -1.17 -5.87 -20.48
CA TYR A 321 -0.31 -4.90 -19.80
C TYR A 321 1.18 -5.25 -19.92
N VAL A 322 1.53 -6.49 -19.65
CA VAL A 322 2.92 -6.95 -19.79
C VAL A 322 3.42 -6.77 -21.21
N LYS A 323 2.58 -7.11 -22.21
CA LYS A 323 2.90 -6.97 -23.61
C LYS A 323 3.02 -5.50 -24.04
N GLU A 324 2.10 -4.63 -23.62
CA GLU A 324 2.11 -3.22 -23.97
C GLU A 324 3.23 -2.43 -23.29
N THR A 325 3.50 -2.78 -22.02
CA THR A 325 4.47 -2.05 -21.18
C THR A 325 5.91 -2.45 -21.53
N PHE A 326 6.19 -3.74 -21.69
CA PHE A 326 7.53 -4.25 -21.92
C PHE A 326 7.76 -4.79 -23.34
N ASP A 327 6.71 -4.91 -24.16
CA ASP A 327 6.78 -5.53 -25.48
C ASP A 327 7.61 -6.83 -25.49
N ALA A 328 7.09 -7.86 -24.83
CA ALA A 328 7.81 -9.11 -24.58
C ALA A 328 8.26 -9.85 -25.86
N THR A 329 7.82 -9.40 -27.03
CA THR A 329 8.26 -9.90 -28.34
C THR A 329 9.47 -9.14 -28.89
N ASP A 330 9.80 -7.98 -28.32
CA ASP A 330 10.97 -7.18 -28.69
C ASP A 330 12.20 -7.63 -27.86
N PRO A 331 13.27 -8.11 -28.53
CA PRO A 331 14.52 -8.43 -27.85
C PRO A 331 15.10 -7.27 -27.04
N ASP A 332 14.89 -6.03 -27.45
CA ASP A 332 15.41 -4.84 -26.77
C ASP A 332 14.75 -4.60 -25.43
N HIS A 333 13.50 -4.98 -25.26
CA HIS A 333 12.81 -4.92 -23.97
C HIS A 333 13.31 -5.98 -22.96
N TYR A 334 13.87 -7.09 -23.42
CA TYR A 334 14.60 -8.03 -22.56
C TYR A 334 15.87 -7.43 -21.96
N ASN A 335 16.38 -6.36 -22.51
CA ASN A 335 17.50 -5.60 -21.97
C ASN A 335 17.09 -4.66 -20.84
N ASP A 336 15.81 -4.36 -20.68
CA ASP A 336 15.28 -3.66 -19.51
C ASP A 336 15.21 -4.63 -18.33
N LYS A 337 16.12 -4.47 -17.38
CA LYS A 337 16.23 -5.35 -16.20
C LYS A 337 14.95 -5.37 -15.37
N ARG A 338 14.14 -4.29 -15.38
CA ARG A 338 12.87 -4.18 -14.65
C ARG A 338 11.87 -5.25 -15.08
N TYR A 339 11.89 -5.67 -16.36
CA TYR A 339 11.03 -6.75 -16.83
C TYR A 339 11.21 -8.04 -16.03
N ARG A 340 12.48 -8.48 -15.86
CA ARG A 340 12.80 -9.70 -15.10
C ARG A 340 12.72 -9.53 -13.59
N GLN A 341 12.90 -8.30 -13.13
CA GLN A 341 12.83 -7.97 -11.70
C GLN A 341 11.38 -7.78 -11.20
N SER A 342 10.46 -7.40 -12.10
CA SER A 342 9.05 -7.20 -11.74
C SER A 342 8.23 -8.48 -11.76
N TYR A 343 8.67 -9.50 -12.51
CA TYR A 343 7.88 -10.71 -12.72
C TYR A 343 8.67 -11.99 -12.45
N CYS A 344 8.03 -12.92 -11.71
CA CYS A 344 8.44 -14.30 -11.68
C CYS A 344 7.82 -14.99 -12.91
N MET A 345 8.67 -15.44 -13.85
CA MET A 345 8.28 -15.90 -15.18
C MET A 345 9.11 -17.09 -15.63
N GLY A 346 8.62 -17.82 -16.63
CA GLY A 346 9.33 -18.91 -17.25
C GLY A 346 9.46 -20.15 -16.36
N GLN A 347 10.36 -21.07 -16.75
CA GLN A 347 10.62 -22.31 -16.02
C GLN A 347 11.21 -22.01 -14.63
N GLN A 348 10.64 -22.63 -13.61
CA GLN A 348 11.09 -22.52 -12.23
C GLN A 348 12.01 -23.71 -11.87
N TYR A 349 12.96 -23.45 -10.98
CA TYR A 349 13.99 -24.40 -10.59
C TYR A 349 14.06 -24.57 -9.07
N ASP A 350 14.37 -25.76 -8.64
CA ASP A 350 14.65 -26.04 -7.23
C ASP A 350 15.91 -25.30 -6.76
N TYR A 351 15.82 -24.58 -5.65
CA TYR A 351 16.92 -23.77 -5.12
C TYR A 351 18.14 -24.62 -4.76
N LEU A 352 17.97 -25.82 -4.19
CA LEU A 352 19.07 -26.67 -3.73
C LEU A 352 19.66 -27.50 -4.86
N THR A 353 18.81 -28.16 -5.64
CA THR A 353 19.27 -29.11 -6.66
C THR A 353 19.51 -28.49 -8.02
N LYS A 354 18.98 -27.28 -8.26
CA LYS A 354 19.00 -26.58 -9.55
C LYS A 354 18.30 -27.34 -10.69
N GLN A 355 17.50 -28.34 -10.36
CA GLN A 355 16.71 -29.10 -11.34
C GLN A 355 15.43 -28.34 -11.67
N PRO A 356 14.90 -28.48 -12.90
CA PRO A 356 13.61 -27.92 -13.27
C PRO A 356 12.48 -28.53 -12.43
N LEU A 357 11.54 -27.70 -12.03
CA LEU A 357 10.36 -28.10 -11.27
C LEU A 357 9.20 -28.40 -12.21
N TYR A 358 8.28 -29.23 -11.70
CA TYR A 358 7.01 -29.57 -12.33
C TYR A 358 5.87 -29.22 -11.37
N PHE A 359 4.68 -28.97 -11.94
CA PHE A 359 3.48 -28.78 -11.14
C PHE A 359 3.07 -30.08 -10.41
N THR A 360 1.98 -30.03 -9.68
CA THR A 360 1.52 -31.13 -8.81
C THR A 360 1.22 -32.43 -9.55
N ASP A 361 0.99 -32.37 -10.87
CA ASP A 361 0.82 -33.55 -11.73
C ASP A 361 2.14 -34.30 -12.02
N GLY A 362 3.29 -33.70 -11.67
CA GLY A 362 4.62 -34.25 -11.88
C GLY A 362 5.07 -34.34 -13.35
N VAL A 363 4.31 -33.82 -14.29
CA VAL A 363 4.55 -33.89 -15.74
C VAL A 363 4.59 -32.51 -16.39
N THR A 364 3.68 -31.61 -16.04
CA THR A 364 3.62 -30.25 -16.58
C THR A 364 4.78 -29.43 -16.02
N PRO A 365 5.67 -28.87 -16.88
CA PRO A 365 6.75 -28.01 -16.43
C PRO A 365 6.24 -26.83 -15.61
N PHE A 366 6.86 -26.55 -14.48
CA PHE A 366 6.54 -25.38 -13.65
C PHE A 366 7.03 -24.11 -14.34
N ASN A 367 6.30 -23.69 -15.38
CA ASN A 367 6.66 -22.63 -16.30
C ASN A 367 5.54 -21.59 -16.35
N TYR A 368 5.73 -20.42 -15.73
CA TYR A 368 4.76 -19.34 -15.82
C TYR A 368 4.82 -18.66 -17.19
N VAL A 369 3.66 -18.53 -17.83
CA VAL A 369 3.50 -17.94 -19.17
C VAL A 369 2.73 -16.62 -19.12
N ASN A 370 3.01 -15.70 -20.05
CA ASN A 370 2.25 -14.45 -20.16
C ASN A 370 0.93 -14.66 -20.92
N GLU A 371 0.13 -15.62 -20.45
CA GLU A 371 -1.18 -15.95 -20.97
C GLU A 371 -2.10 -16.32 -19.83
N ILE A 372 -3.37 -15.95 -19.94
CA ILE A 372 -4.45 -16.44 -19.08
C ILE A 372 -5.56 -16.86 -20.02
N ALA A 373 -5.81 -18.17 -20.09
CA ALA A 373 -6.73 -18.72 -21.08
C ALA A 373 -8.21 -18.39 -20.75
N SER A 374 -8.53 -18.30 -19.45
CA SER A 374 -9.87 -17.94 -18.97
C SER A 374 -9.76 -17.26 -17.61
N ILE A 375 -10.50 -16.17 -17.42
CA ILE A 375 -10.58 -15.51 -16.11
C ILE A 375 -11.41 -16.31 -15.10
N ASP A 376 -12.32 -17.19 -15.58
CA ASP A 376 -13.21 -18.02 -14.75
C ASP A 376 -12.63 -19.40 -14.44
N ALA A 377 -11.55 -19.80 -15.12
CA ALA A 377 -10.94 -21.12 -14.98
C ALA A 377 -9.46 -21.09 -15.38
N ALA A 378 -8.66 -20.26 -14.72
CA ALA A 378 -7.25 -20.10 -15.03
C ALA A 378 -6.45 -21.36 -14.62
N ARG A 379 -5.52 -21.78 -15.48
CA ARG A 379 -4.63 -22.91 -15.22
C ARG A 379 -3.54 -22.54 -14.20
N GLU A 380 -2.91 -23.52 -13.59
CA GLU A 380 -1.86 -23.32 -12.57
C GLU A 380 -0.70 -22.44 -13.06
N PHE A 381 -0.34 -22.55 -14.34
CA PHE A 381 0.79 -21.84 -14.97
C PHE A 381 0.40 -20.54 -15.67
N ASP A 382 -0.87 -20.20 -15.77
CA ASP A 382 -1.34 -18.97 -16.41
C ASP A 382 -0.89 -17.72 -15.68
N GLY A 383 -0.43 -16.72 -16.43
CA GLY A 383 -0.01 -15.41 -15.98
C GLY A 383 1.34 -15.39 -15.26
N TYR A 384 2.12 -14.33 -15.47
CA TYR A 384 3.33 -14.08 -14.69
C TYR A 384 2.97 -13.76 -13.24
N ARG A 385 3.87 -14.09 -12.32
CA ARG A 385 3.69 -13.82 -10.89
C ARG A 385 4.41 -12.54 -10.49
N PHE A 386 3.96 -11.91 -9.43
CA PHE A 386 4.62 -10.75 -8.87
C PHE A 386 6.02 -11.14 -8.36
N GLY A 387 7.06 -10.47 -8.84
CA GLY A 387 8.45 -10.81 -8.56
C GLY A 387 9.31 -9.63 -8.12
N LYS A 388 8.71 -8.46 -7.92
CA LYS A 388 9.44 -7.21 -7.68
C LYS A 388 10.20 -7.20 -6.36
N TYR A 389 9.59 -7.72 -5.29
CA TYR A 389 10.23 -7.84 -3.99
C TYR A 389 11.04 -9.13 -3.89
N GLU A 390 12.24 -9.02 -3.33
CA GLU A 390 13.08 -10.18 -3.08
C GLU A 390 12.40 -11.16 -2.12
N VAL A 391 12.40 -12.44 -2.48
CA VAL A 391 11.89 -13.51 -1.62
C VAL A 391 13.04 -14.11 -0.84
N LYS A 392 12.95 -14.09 0.48
CA LYS A 392 13.97 -14.66 1.38
C LYS A 392 14.09 -16.17 1.20
N ILE A 393 15.32 -16.66 1.07
CA ILE A 393 15.54 -18.11 1.08
C ILE A 393 15.21 -18.68 2.48
N GLY A 394 14.34 -19.68 2.52
CA GLY A 394 13.81 -20.22 3.77
C GLY A 394 12.59 -19.47 4.32
N GLN A 395 11.97 -18.55 3.56
CA GLN A 395 10.86 -17.71 3.98
C GLN A 395 9.70 -18.53 4.55
N LYS A 396 9.10 -17.99 5.59
CA LYS A 396 7.86 -18.47 6.21
C LYS A 396 6.66 -17.67 5.67
N TRP A 397 5.54 -17.69 6.37
CA TRP A 397 4.39 -16.83 6.07
C TRP A 397 4.70 -15.37 6.35
N GLU A 398 5.26 -15.12 7.52
CA GLU A 398 5.77 -13.81 7.90
C GLU A 398 6.96 -13.48 7.01
N THR A 399 6.99 -12.27 6.52
CA THR A 399 7.99 -11.81 5.58
C THR A 399 8.79 -10.65 6.15
N ASP A 400 10.05 -10.53 5.70
CA ASP A 400 10.93 -9.42 6.03
C ASP A 400 10.95 -8.36 4.91
N GLN A 401 10.11 -8.50 3.86
CA GLN A 401 10.06 -7.51 2.80
C GLN A 401 9.27 -6.28 3.25
N ASP A 402 9.93 -5.16 3.32
CA ASP A 402 9.30 -3.89 3.64
C ASP A 402 8.48 -3.36 2.46
N TRP A 403 7.37 -2.71 2.74
CA TRP A 403 6.60 -2.05 1.71
C TRP A 403 7.14 -0.65 1.46
N VAL A 404 7.72 -0.43 0.28
CA VAL A 404 8.19 0.87 -0.18
C VAL A 404 6.98 1.72 -0.58
N VAL A 405 6.76 2.83 0.13
CA VAL A 405 5.59 3.69 -0.06
C VAL A 405 5.93 4.92 -0.90
N PHE A 406 7.01 5.63 -0.54
CA PHE A 406 7.52 6.79 -1.28
C PHE A 406 8.99 6.61 -1.57
N ARG A 407 9.39 6.90 -2.80
CA ARG A 407 10.79 6.84 -3.21
C ARG A 407 11.17 7.94 -4.19
N PHE A 408 12.44 8.26 -4.26
CA PHE A 408 12.98 9.37 -5.03
C PHE A 408 12.69 9.27 -6.53
N GLY A 409 12.70 8.05 -7.08
CA GLY A 409 12.29 7.81 -8.47
C GLY A 409 10.88 8.31 -8.77
N GLU A 410 9.92 8.17 -7.82
CA GLU A 410 8.58 8.73 -7.97
C GLU A 410 8.59 10.26 -7.95
N THR A 411 9.41 10.88 -7.06
CA THR A 411 9.58 12.35 -7.06
C THR A 411 10.05 12.87 -8.42
N LEU A 412 11.03 12.20 -9.03
CA LEU A 412 11.54 12.55 -10.36
C LEU A 412 10.47 12.38 -11.44
N MET A 413 9.72 11.28 -11.41
CA MET A 413 8.69 11.02 -12.42
C MET A 413 7.47 11.93 -12.25
N MET A 414 7.08 12.33 -11.03
CA MET A 414 6.07 13.39 -10.82
C MET A 414 6.51 14.72 -11.43
N LYS A 415 7.79 15.10 -11.24
CA LYS A 415 8.36 16.29 -11.88
C LYS A 415 8.31 16.18 -13.41
N ALA A 416 8.73 15.04 -13.97
CA ALA A 416 8.71 14.81 -15.40
C ALA A 416 7.30 14.87 -15.99
N GLU A 417 6.28 14.30 -15.29
CA GLU A 417 4.88 14.38 -15.70
C GLU A 417 4.39 15.85 -15.78
N CYS A 418 4.70 16.66 -14.77
CA CYS A 418 4.33 18.07 -14.78
C CYS A 418 5.00 18.84 -15.94
N MET A 419 6.32 18.67 -16.12
CA MET A 419 7.06 19.32 -17.22
C MET A 419 6.50 18.91 -18.59
N LEU A 420 6.20 17.63 -18.78
CA LEU A 420 5.63 17.11 -20.01
C LEU A 420 4.25 17.72 -20.33
N ARG A 421 3.39 17.82 -19.31
CA ARG A 421 2.05 18.42 -19.43
C ARG A 421 2.11 19.95 -19.63
N ASP A 422 3.16 20.60 -19.20
CA ASP A 422 3.41 22.04 -19.37
C ASP A 422 4.22 22.35 -20.65
N GLY A 423 4.55 21.32 -21.47
CA GLY A 423 5.17 21.45 -22.78
C GLY A 423 6.70 21.37 -22.79
N ASP A 424 7.35 21.16 -21.66
CA ASP A 424 8.80 20.93 -21.60
C ASP A 424 9.12 19.43 -21.78
N ALA A 425 8.91 18.93 -22.98
CA ALA A 425 9.14 17.53 -23.32
C ALA A 425 10.62 17.13 -23.25
N GLN A 426 11.57 18.05 -23.52
CA GLN A 426 12.99 17.75 -23.44
C GLN A 426 13.44 17.60 -21.98
N GLY A 427 13.06 18.54 -21.12
CA GLY A 427 13.37 18.43 -19.69
C GLY A 427 12.75 17.18 -19.04
N ALA A 428 11.52 16.80 -19.46
CA ALA A 428 10.91 15.56 -19.03
C ALA A 428 11.71 14.33 -19.52
N ALA A 429 12.16 14.31 -20.78
CA ALA A 429 12.96 13.22 -21.33
C ALA A 429 14.31 13.05 -20.60
N ASP A 430 14.95 14.14 -20.23
CA ASP A 430 16.22 14.10 -19.49
C ASP A 430 16.04 13.41 -18.13
N ILE A 431 14.96 13.75 -17.39
CA ILE A 431 14.64 13.12 -16.09
C ILE A 431 14.24 11.65 -16.27
N VAL A 432 13.37 11.35 -17.22
CA VAL A 432 12.96 9.97 -17.52
C VAL A 432 14.19 9.10 -17.82
N ASN A 433 15.10 9.60 -18.64
CA ASN A 433 16.32 8.88 -19.00
C ASN A 433 17.32 8.76 -17.85
N GLU A 434 17.32 9.69 -16.91
CA GLU A 434 18.07 9.55 -15.66
C GLU A 434 17.59 8.31 -14.86
N VAL A 435 16.27 8.17 -14.68
CA VAL A 435 15.66 7.02 -14.00
C VAL A 435 15.90 5.72 -14.76
N ARG A 436 15.77 5.73 -16.10
CA ARG A 436 15.91 4.54 -16.95
C ARG A 436 17.31 3.95 -16.97
N ARG A 437 18.36 4.80 -16.97
CA ARG A 437 19.77 4.36 -17.19
C ARG A 437 20.22 3.21 -16.34
N ARG A 438 19.81 3.14 -15.07
CA ARG A 438 20.17 2.06 -14.13
C ARG A 438 19.62 0.70 -14.52
N SER A 439 18.56 0.68 -15.31
CA SER A 439 17.85 -0.54 -15.71
C SER A 439 18.39 -1.20 -16.97
N PHE A 440 19.39 -0.60 -17.61
CA PHE A 440 19.99 -1.09 -18.86
C PHE A 440 21.50 -1.29 -18.73
N ASP A 441 22.04 -2.15 -19.60
CA ASP A 441 23.50 -2.24 -19.76
C ASP A 441 24.00 -0.95 -20.45
N PRO A 442 25.00 -0.26 -19.88
CA PRO A 442 25.52 0.99 -20.43
C PRO A 442 26.17 0.83 -21.82
N SER A 443 26.55 -0.39 -22.23
CA SER A 443 27.10 -0.68 -23.56
C SER A 443 26.05 -0.66 -24.67
N LEU A 444 24.75 -0.77 -24.34
CA LEU A 444 23.68 -0.75 -25.32
C LEU A 444 23.55 0.63 -26.00
N PRO A 445 23.06 0.69 -27.25
CA PRO A 445 22.80 1.95 -27.94
C PRO A 445 21.84 2.86 -27.13
N ARG A 446 21.99 4.18 -27.24
CA ARG A 446 21.10 5.13 -26.61
C ARG A 446 19.64 4.93 -27.03
N SER A 447 19.38 4.61 -28.29
CA SER A 447 18.03 4.34 -28.83
C SER A 447 17.29 3.20 -28.11
N VAL A 448 18.02 2.29 -27.47
CA VAL A 448 17.46 1.20 -26.64
C VAL A 448 17.21 1.67 -25.20
N ARG A 449 18.15 2.45 -24.65
CA ARG A 449 18.15 2.85 -23.24
C ARG A 449 17.35 4.13 -22.94
N GLU A 450 17.17 5.00 -23.92
CA GLU A 450 16.65 6.35 -23.75
C GLU A 450 15.38 6.55 -24.57
N LEU A 451 14.45 7.32 -24.05
CA LEU A 451 13.26 7.82 -24.73
C LEU A 451 13.51 9.26 -25.18
N THR A 452 13.04 9.61 -26.36
CA THR A 452 13.15 10.98 -26.89
C THR A 452 11.97 11.85 -26.43
N ALA A 453 12.15 13.16 -26.43
CA ALA A 453 11.09 14.12 -26.17
C ALA A 453 9.89 13.92 -27.12
N GLU A 454 10.14 13.56 -28.38
CA GLU A 454 9.09 13.26 -29.37
C GLU A 454 8.29 12.01 -28.99
N GLN A 455 8.94 10.93 -28.57
CA GLN A 455 8.27 9.71 -28.10
C GLN A 455 7.39 9.99 -26.88
N LEU A 456 7.90 10.74 -25.90
CA LEU A 456 7.16 11.05 -24.68
C LEU A 456 5.97 11.99 -24.93
N SER A 457 6.05 12.90 -25.90
CA SER A 457 4.98 13.86 -26.21
C SER A 457 3.96 13.35 -27.22
N ALA A 458 4.24 12.24 -27.91
CA ALA A 458 3.37 11.68 -28.93
C ALA A 458 2.04 11.17 -28.36
N LEU A 459 1.02 11.17 -29.23
CA LEU A 459 -0.19 10.38 -29.01
C LEU A 459 0.17 8.90 -29.15
N THR A 460 -0.10 8.12 -28.11
CA THR A 460 0.20 6.69 -28.08
C THR A 460 -1.04 5.91 -27.69
N VAL A 461 -1.25 4.76 -28.30
CA VAL A 461 -2.34 3.86 -27.89
C VAL A 461 -1.91 3.13 -26.62
N VAL A 462 -2.74 3.25 -25.59
CA VAL A 462 -2.65 2.50 -24.33
C VAL A 462 -4.04 1.99 -24.02
N ASP A 463 -4.17 0.71 -23.72
CA ASP A 463 -5.45 0.06 -23.43
C ASP A 463 -6.53 0.32 -24.48
N GLY A 464 -6.12 0.32 -25.75
CA GLY A 464 -7.01 0.56 -26.88
C GLY A 464 -7.44 2.02 -27.11
N VAL A 465 -6.96 2.97 -26.29
CA VAL A 465 -7.29 4.41 -26.38
C VAL A 465 -6.05 5.20 -26.78
N SER A 466 -6.19 6.12 -27.74
CA SER A 466 -5.12 7.06 -28.09
C SER A 466 -5.07 8.19 -27.09
N VAL A 467 -4.00 8.28 -26.30
CA VAL A 467 -3.82 9.27 -25.25
C VAL A 467 -2.54 10.09 -25.44
N PRO A 468 -2.52 11.37 -25.03
CA PRO A 468 -1.29 12.14 -24.99
C PRO A 468 -0.35 11.56 -23.93
N TYR A 469 0.95 11.60 -24.22
CA TYR A 469 1.98 11.12 -23.28
C TYR A 469 1.84 9.62 -22.95
N GLY A 470 1.29 8.81 -23.85
CA GLY A 470 1.03 7.39 -23.58
C GLY A 470 2.32 6.59 -23.38
N GLU A 471 3.43 6.94 -24.06
CA GLU A 471 4.72 6.30 -23.83
C GLU A 471 5.27 6.62 -22.42
N PHE A 472 5.02 7.83 -21.90
CA PHE A 472 5.35 8.17 -20.52
C PHE A 472 4.51 7.34 -19.53
N LEU A 473 3.22 7.12 -19.79
CA LEU A 473 2.37 6.24 -18.98
C LEU A 473 2.88 4.79 -18.97
N LYS A 474 3.37 4.28 -20.13
CA LYS A 474 4.03 2.96 -20.19
C LYS A 474 5.31 2.95 -19.38
N GLU A 475 6.07 4.04 -19.39
CA GLU A 475 7.28 4.16 -18.57
C GLU A 475 6.99 4.17 -17.07
N LEU A 476 5.92 4.86 -16.66
CA LEU A 476 5.40 4.75 -15.28
C LEU A 476 5.05 3.30 -14.92
N GLY A 477 4.47 2.56 -15.87
CA GLY A 477 4.19 1.13 -15.70
C GLY A 477 5.44 0.29 -15.52
N ARG A 478 6.51 0.52 -16.33
CA ARG A 478 7.79 -0.20 -16.20
C ARG A 478 8.44 0.04 -14.85
N GLU A 479 8.36 1.26 -14.36
CA GLU A 479 9.02 1.68 -13.13
C GLU A 479 8.23 1.30 -11.87
N PHE A 480 6.90 1.46 -11.88
CA PHE A 480 6.07 1.42 -10.67
C PHE A 480 5.06 0.27 -10.60
N THR A 481 5.13 -0.73 -11.50
CA THR A 481 4.18 -1.85 -11.44
C THR A 481 4.16 -2.48 -10.05
N GLY A 482 2.95 -2.62 -9.48
CA GLY A 482 2.74 -3.25 -8.16
C GLY A 482 3.14 -2.42 -6.94
N GLU A 483 3.39 -1.10 -7.09
CA GLU A 483 3.69 -0.20 -5.98
C GLU A 483 2.47 0.58 -5.45
N GLY A 484 1.25 0.20 -5.84
CA GLY A 484 0.02 0.84 -5.35
C GLY A 484 -0.35 2.14 -6.07
N MET A 485 0.13 2.35 -7.30
CA MET A 485 -0.03 3.63 -8.01
C MET A 485 -0.86 3.55 -9.29
N ARG A 486 -1.09 2.33 -9.84
CA ARG A 486 -1.61 2.19 -11.20
C ARG A 486 -2.98 2.79 -11.38
N ARG A 487 -3.89 2.61 -10.43
CA ARG A 487 -5.24 3.18 -10.48
C ARG A 487 -5.22 4.71 -10.63
N GLU A 488 -4.41 5.43 -9.86
CA GLU A 488 -4.30 6.89 -9.94
C GLU A 488 -3.71 7.33 -11.28
N GLN A 489 -2.73 6.60 -11.81
CA GLN A 489 -2.16 6.84 -13.13
C GLN A 489 -3.25 6.72 -14.20
N LEU A 490 -4.01 5.64 -14.23
CA LEU A 490 -5.08 5.43 -15.20
C LEU A 490 -6.19 6.51 -15.09
N ILE A 491 -6.52 6.97 -13.89
CA ILE A 491 -7.49 8.07 -13.68
C ILE A 491 -6.94 9.37 -14.28
N ARG A 492 -5.66 9.71 -14.07
CA ARG A 492 -5.04 10.92 -14.65
C ARG A 492 -5.01 10.92 -16.20
N TRP A 493 -4.94 9.73 -16.82
CA TRP A 493 -5.02 9.57 -18.27
C TRP A 493 -6.44 9.29 -18.78
N ASN A 494 -7.45 9.33 -17.90
CA ASN A 494 -8.85 9.00 -18.24
C ASN A 494 -9.01 7.60 -18.86
N LEU A 495 -8.14 6.67 -18.47
CA LEU A 495 -8.14 5.28 -18.92
C LEU A 495 -8.85 4.33 -17.95
N TYR A 496 -8.91 4.64 -16.67
CA TYR A 496 -9.47 3.74 -15.65
C TYR A 496 -10.87 3.22 -16.01
N VAL A 497 -11.72 4.07 -16.60
CA VAL A 497 -13.08 3.70 -17.01
C VAL A 497 -13.26 3.60 -18.52
N ASN A 498 -12.28 4.03 -19.31
CA ASN A 498 -12.34 4.08 -20.79
C ASN A 498 -11.37 3.12 -21.47
N GLY A 499 -10.38 2.58 -20.76
CA GLY A 499 -9.42 1.61 -21.25
C GLY A 499 -10.02 0.22 -21.44
N SER A 500 -9.38 -0.59 -22.28
CA SER A 500 -9.72 -1.99 -22.53
C SER A 500 -8.45 -2.84 -22.44
N TRP A 501 -8.43 -3.80 -21.56
CA TRP A 501 -7.33 -4.75 -21.39
C TRP A 501 -7.84 -6.19 -21.32
N THR A 502 -6.94 -7.14 -21.15
CA THR A 502 -7.34 -8.55 -21.12
C THR A 502 -8.43 -8.79 -20.05
N PHE A 503 -9.58 -9.28 -20.48
CA PHE A 503 -10.81 -9.55 -19.72
C PHE A 503 -11.62 -8.32 -19.31
N HIS A 504 -11.10 -7.10 -19.48
CA HIS A 504 -11.83 -5.89 -19.11
C HIS A 504 -12.35 -5.15 -20.35
N THR A 505 -13.59 -4.68 -20.24
CA THR A 505 -14.23 -3.80 -21.25
C THR A 505 -14.60 -2.46 -20.63
N PRO A 506 -14.41 -1.34 -21.35
CA PRO A 506 -14.67 0.00 -20.85
C PRO A 506 -16.09 0.17 -20.31
N LYS A 507 -16.23 0.67 -19.11
CA LYS A 507 -17.55 0.97 -18.50
C LYS A 507 -18.05 2.37 -18.85
N GLN A 508 -17.15 3.31 -19.17
CA GLN A 508 -17.46 4.70 -19.54
C GLN A 508 -18.34 5.44 -18.53
N LYS A 509 -18.20 5.12 -17.26
CA LYS A 509 -18.97 5.67 -16.13
C LYS A 509 -18.01 6.32 -15.14
N LYS A 510 -17.91 7.65 -15.18
CA LYS A 510 -16.95 8.40 -14.37
C LYS A 510 -17.09 8.15 -12.86
N TYR A 511 -18.30 7.88 -12.37
CA TYR A 511 -18.52 7.61 -10.95
C TYR A 511 -17.71 6.39 -10.43
N LEU A 512 -17.35 5.46 -11.32
CA LEU A 512 -16.50 4.30 -10.98
C LEU A 512 -15.05 4.67 -10.64
N GLU A 513 -14.65 5.91 -10.86
CA GLU A 513 -13.37 6.43 -10.35
C GLU A 513 -13.35 6.57 -8.82
N LEU A 514 -14.48 6.44 -8.15
CA LEU A 514 -14.61 6.30 -6.71
C LEU A 514 -15.25 4.96 -6.38
N TYR A 515 -14.79 4.33 -5.34
CA TYR A 515 -15.46 3.14 -4.80
C TYR A 515 -16.71 3.52 -3.99
N PRO A 516 -17.68 2.59 -3.83
CA PRO A 516 -18.84 2.84 -3.00
C PRO A 516 -18.45 2.93 -1.53
N ILE A 517 -19.15 3.76 -0.78
CA ILE A 517 -19.09 3.72 0.69
C ILE A 517 -19.62 2.34 1.12
N PRO A 518 -18.92 1.60 1.99
CA PRO A 518 -19.35 0.26 2.37
C PRO A 518 -20.73 0.24 2.99
N SER A 519 -21.56 -0.74 2.61
CA SER A 519 -22.93 -0.87 3.13
C SER A 519 -22.97 -1.00 4.65
N SER A 520 -21.97 -1.65 5.27
CA SER A 520 -21.83 -1.75 6.74
C SER A 520 -21.75 -0.38 7.40
N GLU A 521 -20.99 0.54 6.79
CA GLU A 521 -20.81 1.89 7.32
C GLU A 521 -22.08 2.74 7.19
N LEU A 522 -22.76 2.65 6.04
CA LEU A 522 -24.04 3.34 5.82
C LEU A 522 -25.13 2.85 6.78
N LEU A 523 -25.12 1.56 7.12
CA LEU A 523 -26.06 0.99 8.07
C LEU A 523 -25.75 1.38 9.53
N SER A 524 -24.48 1.55 9.86
CA SER A 524 -24.03 1.91 11.22
C SER A 524 -24.12 3.41 11.49
N ASN A 525 -24.06 4.25 10.46
CA ASN A 525 -24.09 5.71 10.57
C ASN A 525 -25.02 6.34 9.52
N ILE A 526 -26.21 6.73 9.96
CA ILE A 526 -27.25 7.33 9.11
C ILE A 526 -26.88 8.69 8.52
N ASN A 527 -25.84 9.35 9.00
CA ASN A 527 -25.35 10.62 8.49
C ASN A 527 -24.38 10.46 7.30
N LEU A 528 -23.97 9.21 7.00
CA LEU A 528 -23.19 8.94 5.81
C LEU A 528 -24.07 8.92 4.56
N ARG A 529 -23.50 9.39 3.47
CA ARG A 529 -24.12 9.37 2.14
C ARG A 529 -23.30 8.48 1.21
N GLN A 530 -23.99 7.69 0.39
CA GLN A 530 -23.37 6.92 -0.67
C GLN A 530 -22.81 7.85 -1.76
N ASN A 531 -21.73 7.43 -2.42
CA ASN A 531 -21.23 8.12 -3.60
C ASN A 531 -22.24 8.05 -4.76
N ASP A 532 -22.29 9.09 -5.57
CA ASP A 532 -23.17 9.17 -6.73
C ASP A 532 -22.95 7.97 -7.68
N GLY A 533 -24.04 7.49 -8.27
CA GLY A 533 -24.02 6.34 -9.17
C GLY A 533 -24.12 4.97 -8.49
N TYR A 534 -24.00 4.90 -7.16
CA TYR A 534 -24.22 3.69 -6.37
C TYR A 534 -25.55 3.71 -5.64
N SER A 535 -26.15 2.52 -5.50
CA SER A 535 -27.32 2.31 -4.64
C SER A 535 -26.90 1.91 -3.23
N TYR A 536 -27.83 2.15 -2.27
CA TYR A 536 -27.69 1.71 -0.89
C TYR A 536 -27.67 0.20 -0.77
#